data_c7450761564971bbff2e9e8ff794d4e2
#
_entry.id   c7450761564971bbff2e9e8ff794d4e2
#
_cell.length_a   1.000
_cell.length_b   1.000
_cell.length_c   1.000
_cell.angle_alpha   90.00
_cell.angle_beta   90.00
_cell.angle_gamma   90.00
#
_symmetry.space_group_name_H-M   'P 1'
#
loop_
_entity.id
_entity.type
_entity.pdbx_description
1 polymer ?
#
loop_
_entity_poly.entity_id
_entity_poly.type
_entity_poly.pdbx_seq_one_letter_code
_entity_poly.pdbx_strand_id
1 'polypeptide(L)'
;LMSVNFKEGETVKKGQVLARIDPTTYQAQLDQAIAKKAQDQAQLANARLDLDRYARLVETSSVARQQLDTQKATVAQLEAQVNLDQAIIDNAKAVLAYTTIVSPIDGRTGMRLVDEGNVVRNLDTVGIVVITELQPIAILFTLPQQQIGDVNRAFAKGSLPVEAFGADNKTV
;
A
#
# COMPACT_ATOMS: atom_id res chain seq x y z
N LEU A 1 1.98 9.17 -17.02
CA LEU A 1 0.59 8.90 -16.70
C LEU A 1 -0.10 8.29 -17.90
N MET A 2 -0.71 7.08 -17.78
CA MET A 2 -1.39 6.42 -18.90
C MET A 2 -2.86 6.81 -19.04
N SER A 3 -3.55 6.94 -17.92
CA SER A 3 -4.99 7.29 -17.93
C SER A 3 -5.38 8.07 -16.69
N VAL A 4 -6.40 8.92 -16.86
CA VAL A 4 -7.09 9.61 -15.77
C VAL A 4 -8.55 9.18 -15.78
N ASN A 5 -9.04 8.65 -14.65
CA ASN A 5 -10.31 7.94 -14.55
C ASN A 5 -11.33 8.67 -13.68
N PHE A 6 -11.20 9.99 -13.54
CA PHE A 6 -12.16 10.85 -12.82
C PHE A 6 -12.45 12.09 -13.62
N LYS A 7 -13.58 12.73 -13.32
CA LYS A 7 -13.93 14.07 -13.82
C LYS A 7 -13.72 15.11 -12.71
N GLU A 8 -13.39 16.32 -13.10
CA GLU A 8 -13.27 17.43 -12.17
C GLU A 8 -14.62 17.72 -11.49
N GLY A 9 -14.59 17.89 -10.18
CA GLY A 9 -15.81 18.08 -9.39
C GLY A 9 -16.64 16.82 -9.15
N GLU A 10 -16.18 15.63 -9.55
CA GLU A 10 -16.85 14.36 -9.31
C GLU A 10 -16.71 13.92 -7.86
N THR A 11 -17.76 13.29 -7.33
CA THR A 11 -17.68 12.63 -6.02
C THR A 11 -17.07 11.25 -6.18
N VAL A 12 -15.99 11.00 -5.45
CA VAL A 12 -15.24 9.75 -5.49
C VAL A 12 -15.28 9.06 -4.13
N LYS A 13 -15.20 7.73 -4.16
CA LYS A 13 -15.14 6.90 -2.95
C LYS A 13 -13.72 6.47 -2.65
N LYS A 14 -13.42 6.23 -1.38
CA LYS A 14 -12.18 5.61 -0.94
C LYS A 14 -11.92 4.30 -1.71
N GLY A 15 -10.70 4.17 -2.27
CA GLY A 15 -10.32 3.03 -3.10
C GLY A 15 -10.72 3.14 -4.58
N GLN A 16 -11.49 4.16 -4.99
CA GLN A 16 -11.81 4.40 -6.40
C GLN A 16 -10.52 4.75 -7.17
N VAL A 17 -10.30 4.11 -8.31
CA VAL A 17 -9.14 4.36 -9.17
C VAL A 17 -9.28 5.73 -9.83
N LEU A 18 -8.30 6.59 -9.58
CA LEU A 18 -8.24 7.95 -10.11
C LEU A 18 -7.36 8.06 -11.35
N ALA A 19 -6.25 7.34 -11.34
CA ALA A 19 -5.28 7.41 -12.42
C ALA A 19 -4.43 6.14 -12.49
N ARG A 20 -3.79 5.90 -13.63
CA ARG A 20 -2.85 4.80 -13.83
C ARG A 20 -1.54 5.31 -14.42
N ILE A 21 -0.45 4.89 -13.82
CA ILE A 21 0.91 5.06 -14.34
C ILE A 21 1.25 3.82 -15.17
N ASP A 22 2.16 3.93 -16.10
CA ASP A 22 2.63 2.80 -16.92
C ASP A 22 3.24 1.70 -16.00
N PRO A 23 2.61 0.52 -15.91
CA PRO A 23 3.07 -0.55 -15.03
C PRO A 23 4.16 -1.43 -15.68
N THR A 24 4.48 -1.24 -16.96
CA THR A 24 5.28 -2.20 -17.76
C THR A 24 6.62 -2.53 -17.11
N THR A 25 7.37 -1.50 -16.69
CA THR A 25 8.68 -1.69 -16.06
C THR A 25 8.56 -2.37 -14.70
N TYR A 26 7.56 -2.01 -13.91
CA TYR A 26 7.33 -2.57 -12.57
C TYR A 26 6.83 -4.01 -12.65
N GLN A 27 6.00 -4.33 -13.64
CA GLN A 27 5.56 -5.70 -13.91
C GLN A 27 6.75 -6.58 -14.29
N ALA A 28 7.64 -6.10 -15.18
CA ALA A 28 8.83 -6.84 -15.58
C ALA A 28 9.77 -7.11 -14.39
N GLN A 29 9.89 -6.15 -13.45
CA GLN A 29 10.67 -6.35 -12.22
C GLN A 29 10.04 -7.42 -11.31
N LEU A 30 8.72 -7.42 -11.16
CA LEU A 30 7.99 -8.45 -10.43
C LEU A 30 8.21 -9.83 -11.05
N ASP A 31 8.05 -9.95 -12.37
CA ASP A 31 8.22 -11.21 -13.10
C ASP A 31 9.65 -11.74 -12.97
N GLN A 32 10.66 -10.86 -13.00
CA GLN A 32 12.06 -11.21 -12.76
C GLN A 32 12.26 -11.76 -11.35
N ALA A 33 11.68 -11.12 -10.33
CA ALA A 33 11.78 -11.58 -8.94
C ALA A 33 11.10 -12.95 -8.74
N ILE A 34 9.95 -13.16 -9.38
CA ILE A 34 9.23 -14.46 -9.36
C ILE A 34 10.09 -15.55 -10.01
N ALA A 35 10.70 -15.27 -11.17
CA ALA A 35 11.57 -16.23 -11.86
C ALA A 35 12.80 -16.58 -11.02
N LYS A 36 13.41 -15.58 -10.34
CA LYS A 36 14.54 -15.80 -9.44
C LYS A 36 14.17 -16.73 -8.27
N LYS A 37 13.03 -16.46 -7.61
CA LYS A 37 12.54 -17.35 -6.55
C LYS A 37 12.32 -18.78 -7.05
N ALA A 38 11.73 -18.95 -8.24
CA ALA A 38 11.51 -20.28 -8.83
C ALA A 38 12.83 -21.02 -9.06
N GLN A 39 13.88 -20.32 -9.52
CA GLN A 39 15.22 -20.88 -9.66
C GLN A 39 15.78 -21.37 -8.32
N ASP A 40 15.71 -20.53 -7.28
CA ASP A 40 16.28 -20.87 -5.96
C ASP A 40 15.43 -21.96 -5.24
N GLN A 41 14.13 -22.00 -5.49
CA GLN A 41 13.29 -23.12 -5.05
C GLN A 41 13.70 -24.47 -5.70
N ALA A 42 14.06 -24.47 -6.98
CA ALA A 42 14.56 -25.68 -7.63
C ALA A 42 15.92 -26.13 -7.04
N GLN A 43 16.80 -25.18 -6.70
CA GLN A 43 18.06 -25.50 -6.02
C GLN A 43 17.81 -26.06 -4.62
N LEU A 44 16.89 -25.46 -3.85
CA LEU A 44 16.49 -25.96 -2.54
C LEU A 44 15.90 -27.37 -2.62
N ALA A 45 15.07 -27.64 -3.62
CA ALA A 45 14.49 -28.97 -3.83
C ALA A 45 15.60 -30.01 -4.06
N ASN A 46 16.59 -29.73 -4.90
CA ASN A 46 17.74 -30.61 -5.11
C ASN A 46 18.55 -30.80 -3.82
N ALA A 47 18.82 -29.72 -3.09
CA ALA A 47 19.57 -29.81 -1.83
C ALA A 47 18.85 -30.66 -0.77
N ARG A 48 17.52 -30.62 -0.71
CA ARG A 48 16.71 -31.46 0.17
C ARG A 48 16.75 -32.94 -0.22
N LEU A 49 16.74 -33.24 -1.55
CA LEU A 49 16.90 -34.60 -2.03
C LEU A 49 18.29 -35.17 -1.66
N ASP A 50 19.34 -34.35 -1.77
CA ASP A 50 20.69 -34.76 -1.35
C ASP A 50 20.79 -34.92 0.16
N LEU A 51 20.13 -34.06 0.94
CA LEU A 51 20.05 -34.21 2.40
C LEU A 51 19.42 -35.56 2.81
N ASP A 52 18.29 -35.90 2.18
CA ASP A 52 17.63 -37.21 2.44
C ASP A 52 18.55 -38.39 2.07
N ARG A 53 19.26 -38.28 0.95
CA ARG A 53 20.25 -39.29 0.51
C ARG A 53 21.39 -39.43 1.51
N TYR A 54 22.00 -38.31 1.96
CA TYR A 54 23.05 -38.35 2.97
C TYR A 54 22.57 -38.87 4.30
N ALA A 55 21.35 -38.56 4.73
CA ALA A 55 20.78 -39.06 5.96
C ALA A 55 20.73 -40.61 5.96
N ARG A 56 20.27 -41.21 4.87
CA ARG A 56 20.23 -42.68 4.70
C ARG A 56 21.64 -43.31 4.64
N LEU A 57 22.59 -42.66 3.99
CA LEU A 57 23.97 -43.16 3.87
C LEU A 57 24.72 -43.12 5.19
N VAL A 58 24.43 -42.14 6.06
CA VAL A 58 25.01 -42.10 7.42
C VAL A 58 24.50 -43.25 8.29
N GLU A 59 23.22 -43.63 8.15
CA GLU A 59 22.67 -44.81 8.88
C GLU A 59 23.40 -46.10 8.53
N THR A 60 23.87 -46.23 7.30
CA THR A 60 24.66 -47.40 6.83
C THR A 60 26.16 -47.24 7.04
N SER A 61 26.60 -46.20 7.75
CA SER A 61 28.02 -45.85 7.95
C SER A 61 28.83 -45.66 6.67
N SER A 62 28.15 -45.36 5.56
CA SER A 62 28.76 -45.22 4.22
C SER A 62 29.32 -43.81 3.95
N VAL A 63 29.00 -42.81 4.80
CA VAL A 63 29.45 -41.42 4.68
C VAL A 63 29.72 -40.80 6.06
N ALA A 64 30.63 -39.85 6.10
CA ALA A 64 30.95 -39.13 7.33
C ALA A 64 29.77 -38.23 7.79
N ARG A 65 29.48 -38.16 9.07
CA ARG A 65 28.45 -37.26 9.65
C ARG A 65 28.65 -35.79 9.27
N GLN A 66 29.91 -35.36 9.11
CA GLN A 66 30.24 -34.03 8.67
C GLN A 66 29.58 -33.63 7.33
N GLN A 67 29.46 -34.58 6.38
CA GLN A 67 28.79 -34.31 5.09
C GLN A 67 27.29 -34.09 5.27
N LEU A 68 26.64 -34.84 6.16
CA LEU A 68 25.25 -34.62 6.51
C LEU A 68 25.03 -33.22 7.13
N ASP A 69 25.91 -32.85 8.08
CA ASP A 69 25.79 -31.54 8.75
C ASP A 69 26.05 -30.35 7.80
N THR A 70 27.01 -30.52 6.87
CA THR A 70 27.26 -29.56 5.81
C THR A 70 26.03 -29.42 4.91
N GLN A 71 25.40 -30.54 4.53
CA GLN A 71 24.20 -30.51 3.68
C GLN A 71 23.00 -29.87 4.40
N LYS A 72 22.83 -30.12 5.71
CA LYS A 72 21.81 -29.42 6.52
C LYS A 72 22.02 -27.91 6.50
N ALA A 73 23.25 -27.45 6.65
CA ALA A 73 23.60 -26.03 6.58
C ALA A 73 23.28 -25.44 5.19
N THR A 74 23.60 -26.20 4.12
CA THR A 74 23.27 -25.80 2.74
C THR A 74 21.75 -25.66 2.53
N VAL A 75 20.96 -26.62 3.03
CA VAL A 75 19.50 -26.52 2.95
C VAL A 75 18.98 -25.29 3.72
N ALA A 76 19.47 -25.06 4.93
CA ALA A 76 19.08 -23.90 5.72
C ALA A 76 19.44 -22.57 5.03
N GLN A 77 20.61 -22.50 4.38
CA GLN A 77 21.01 -21.34 3.59
C GLN A 77 20.08 -21.09 2.40
N LEU A 78 19.72 -22.15 1.65
CA LEU A 78 18.81 -22.02 0.50
C LEU A 78 17.38 -21.70 0.93
N GLU A 79 16.93 -22.19 2.08
CA GLU A 79 15.64 -21.80 2.67
C GLU A 79 15.62 -20.30 3.01
N ALA A 80 16.69 -19.79 3.60
CA ALA A 80 16.82 -18.36 3.87
C ALA A 80 16.86 -17.54 2.59
N GLN A 81 17.50 -18.05 1.51
CA GLN A 81 17.52 -17.40 0.20
C GLN A 81 16.12 -17.32 -0.42
N VAL A 82 15.35 -18.40 -0.40
CA VAL A 82 13.95 -18.42 -0.88
C VAL A 82 13.06 -17.45 -0.10
N ASN A 83 13.29 -17.32 1.21
CA ASN A 83 12.57 -16.32 2.03
C ASN A 83 12.96 -14.89 1.68
N LEU A 84 14.24 -14.63 1.38
CA LEU A 84 14.69 -13.32 0.88
C LEU A 84 14.02 -12.99 -0.47
N ASP A 85 13.98 -13.95 -1.39
CA ASP A 85 13.32 -13.76 -2.69
C ASP A 85 11.83 -13.45 -2.53
N GLN A 86 11.16 -14.08 -1.56
CA GLN A 86 9.77 -13.75 -1.25
C GLN A 86 9.62 -12.28 -0.82
N ALA A 87 10.51 -11.78 0.04
CA ALA A 87 10.49 -10.38 0.46
C ALA A 87 10.72 -9.41 -0.72
N ILE A 88 11.59 -9.78 -1.67
CA ILE A 88 11.82 -9.02 -2.90
C ILE A 88 10.56 -8.99 -3.77
N ILE A 89 9.86 -10.12 -3.90
CA ILE A 89 8.58 -10.21 -4.62
C ILE A 89 7.54 -9.30 -3.96
N ASP A 90 7.42 -9.33 -2.63
CA ASP A 90 6.42 -8.54 -1.92
C ASP A 90 6.72 -7.04 -2.03
N ASN A 91 7.99 -6.65 -2.02
CA ASN A 91 8.40 -5.28 -2.33
C ASN A 91 8.05 -4.88 -3.77
N ALA A 92 8.35 -5.73 -4.77
CA ALA A 92 8.02 -5.45 -6.17
C ALA A 92 6.50 -5.32 -6.39
N LYS A 93 5.69 -6.15 -5.71
CA LYS A 93 4.22 -6.04 -5.73
C LYS A 93 3.73 -4.72 -5.13
N ALA A 94 4.30 -4.30 -4.01
CA ALA A 94 3.94 -3.02 -3.38
C ALA A 94 4.27 -1.84 -4.30
N VAL A 95 5.43 -1.86 -4.95
CA VAL A 95 5.82 -0.83 -5.92
C VAL A 95 4.91 -0.83 -7.15
N LEU A 96 4.56 -2.01 -7.67
CA LEU A 96 3.60 -2.16 -8.76
C LEU A 96 2.22 -1.62 -8.37
N ALA A 97 1.77 -1.83 -7.14
CA ALA A 97 0.48 -1.31 -6.67
C ALA A 97 0.41 0.23 -6.72
N TYR A 98 1.54 0.92 -6.53
CA TYR A 98 1.61 2.39 -6.64
C TYR A 98 1.39 2.91 -8.07
N THR A 99 1.44 2.06 -9.10
CA THR A 99 1.08 2.46 -10.47
C THR A 99 -0.42 2.68 -10.64
N THR A 100 -1.24 2.16 -9.73
CA THR A 100 -2.68 2.40 -9.68
C THR A 100 -2.98 3.38 -8.55
N ILE A 101 -3.30 4.60 -8.91
CA ILE A 101 -3.55 5.67 -7.95
C ILE A 101 -5.04 5.65 -7.60
N VAL A 102 -5.32 5.48 -6.31
CA VAL A 102 -6.68 5.40 -5.78
C VAL A 102 -6.96 6.55 -4.80
N SER A 103 -8.23 6.88 -4.63
CA SER A 103 -8.63 7.86 -3.62
C SER A 103 -8.39 7.31 -2.21
N PRO A 104 -7.69 8.06 -1.34
CA PRO A 104 -7.49 7.66 0.05
C PRO A 104 -8.72 7.91 0.94
N ILE A 105 -9.64 8.77 0.51
CA ILE A 105 -10.83 9.21 1.26
C ILE A 105 -12.06 9.27 0.35
N ASP A 106 -13.24 9.32 0.94
CA ASP A 106 -14.45 9.74 0.27
C ASP A 106 -14.44 11.25 0.15
N GLY A 107 -14.81 11.78 -1.02
CA GLY A 107 -14.79 13.23 -1.18
C GLY A 107 -15.05 13.69 -2.63
N ARG A 108 -14.85 14.97 -2.86
CA ARG A 108 -15.02 15.59 -4.16
C ARG A 108 -13.67 15.96 -4.76
N THR A 109 -13.45 15.59 -6.01
CA THR A 109 -12.23 15.95 -6.76
C THR A 109 -12.24 17.45 -7.11
N GLY A 110 -11.07 18.07 -6.98
CA GLY A 110 -10.81 19.40 -7.52
C GLY A 110 -10.43 19.36 -9.00
N MET A 111 -9.74 20.43 -9.45
CA MET A 111 -9.18 20.49 -10.80
C MET A 111 -8.05 19.48 -10.97
N ARG A 112 -7.93 18.93 -12.16
CA ARG A 112 -6.83 18.07 -12.56
C ARG A 112 -5.54 18.89 -12.71
N LEU A 113 -4.49 18.44 -12.05
CA LEU A 113 -3.21 19.14 -12.05
C LEU A 113 -2.20 18.55 -13.05
N VAL A 114 -2.48 17.32 -13.54
CA VAL A 114 -1.59 16.58 -14.44
C VAL A 114 -2.42 15.87 -15.51
N ASP A 115 -1.99 15.95 -16.76
CA ASP A 115 -2.67 15.36 -17.91
C ASP A 115 -2.11 13.98 -18.29
N GLU A 116 -2.90 13.22 -19.07
CA GLU A 116 -2.44 11.98 -19.69
C GLU A 116 -1.24 12.27 -20.59
N GLY A 117 -0.27 11.36 -20.59
CA GLY A 117 1.00 11.54 -21.29
C GLY A 117 2.09 12.27 -20.47
N ASN A 118 1.75 12.96 -19.41
CA ASN A 118 2.74 13.62 -18.56
C ASN A 118 3.56 12.62 -17.75
N VAL A 119 4.82 12.94 -17.53
CA VAL A 119 5.71 12.17 -16.64
C VAL A 119 5.48 12.64 -15.21
N VAL A 120 5.06 11.74 -14.33
CA VAL A 120 4.87 11.99 -12.89
C VAL A 120 6.04 11.39 -12.14
N ARG A 121 6.66 12.15 -11.24
CA ARG A 121 7.79 11.71 -10.40
C ARG A 121 7.41 11.78 -8.93
N ASN A 122 8.03 10.91 -8.14
CA ASN A 122 7.79 10.86 -6.68
C ASN A 122 8.22 12.15 -5.94
N LEU A 123 9.06 12.97 -6.54
CA LEU A 123 9.54 14.24 -5.98
C LEU A 123 8.76 15.47 -6.49
N ASP A 124 7.76 15.27 -7.32
CA ASP A 124 6.94 16.37 -7.81
C ASP A 124 6.09 16.92 -6.65
N THR A 125 6.20 18.24 -6.42
CA THR A 125 5.44 18.93 -5.37
C THR A 125 3.96 19.10 -5.74
N VAL A 126 3.63 18.89 -7.02
CA VAL A 126 2.27 18.98 -7.55
C VAL A 126 1.68 17.57 -7.61
N GLY A 127 0.60 17.34 -6.87
CA GLY A 127 -0.15 16.09 -6.93
C GLY A 127 -0.94 15.96 -8.23
N ILE A 128 -1.67 14.86 -8.40
CA ILE A 128 -2.52 14.62 -9.58
C ILE A 128 -3.85 15.38 -9.45
N VAL A 129 -4.44 15.34 -8.25
CA VAL A 129 -5.70 16.00 -7.93
C VAL A 129 -5.79 16.23 -6.42
N VAL A 130 -6.48 17.30 -6.04
CA VAL A 130 -6.86 17.53 -4.64
C VAL A 130 -8.24 16.91 -4.41
N ILE A 131 -8.41 16.15 -3.33
CA ILE A 131 -9.70 15.60 -2.93
C ILE A 131 -10.09 16.27 -1.63
N THR A 132 -11.29 16.84 -1.60
CA THR A 132 -11.85 17.50 -0.42
C THR A 132 -12.92 16.61 0.18
N GLU A 133 -12.73 16.25 1.45
CA GLU A 133 -13.74 15.54 2.24
C GLU A 133 -14.86 16.53 2.59
N LEU A 134 -16.11 16.17 2.28
CA LEU A 134 -17.27 17.01 2.54
C LEU A 134 -18.06 16.55 3.76
N GLN A 135 -17.87 15.30 4.19
CA GLN A 135 -18.56 14.69 5.33
C GLN A 135 -17.60 13.72 6.03
N PRO A 136 -17.31 13.94 7.33
CA PRO A 136 -17.74 15.05 8.18
C PRO A 136 -17.06 16.39 7.85
N ILE A 137 -17.72 17.51 8.10
CA ILE A 137 -17.17 18.85 7.95
C ILE A 137 -17.08 19.54 9.33
N ALA A 138 -16.00 20.27 9.54
CA ALA A 138 -15.84 21.10 10.73
C ALA A 138 -16.35 22.51 10.46
N ILE A 139 -17.12 23.05 11.37
CA ILE A 139 -17.60 24.43 11.32
C ILE A 139 -16.85 25.24 12.38
N LEU A 140 -16.16 26.26 11.94
CA LEU A 140 -15.50 27.21 12.82
C LEU A 140 -16.33 28.49 12.88
N PHE A 141 -16.74 28.88 14.07
CA PHE A 141 -17.48 30.11 14.28
C PHE A 141 -16.94 30.87 15.50
N THR A 142 -17.09 32.17 15.52
CA THR A 142 -16.67 33.04 16.60
C THR A 142 -17.84 33.46 17.46
N LEU A 143 -17.66 33.50 18.77
CA LEU A 143 -18.65 33.96 19.71
C LEU A 143 -18.11 35.17 20.51
N PRO A 144 -18.98 36.13 20.89
CA PRO A 144 -18.60 37.19 21.82
C PRO A 144 -18.09 36.63 23.15
N GLN A 145 -17.06 37.26 23.69
CA GLN A 145 -16.44 36.82 24.98
C GLN A 145 -17.44 36.64 26.11
N GLN A 146 -18.49 37.50 26.15
CA GLN A 146 -19.52 37.45 27.16
C GLN A 146 -20.30 36.13 27.19
N GLN A 147 -20.39 35.44 26.07
CA GLN A 147 -21.15 34.18 25.91
C GLN A 147 -20.34 32.92 26.23
N ILE A 148 -19.01 33.06 26.42
CA ILE A 148 -18.12 31.91 26.66
C ILE A 148 -18.51 31.18 27.96
N GLY A 149 -18.92 31.93 29.02
CA GLY A 149 -19.34 31.35 30.30
C GLY A 149 -20.61 30.48 30.17
N ASP A 150 -21.57 30.90 29.34
CA ASP A 150 -22.82 30.18 29.12
C ASP A 150 -22.57 28.91 28.27
N VAL A 151 -21.75 29.01 27.23
CA VAL A 151 -21.33 27.89 26.41
C VAL A 151 -20.59 26.82 27.23
N ASN A 152 -19.64 27.23 28.07
CA ASN A 152 -18.89 26.32 28.95
C ASN A 152 -19.79 25.61 29.96
N ARG A 153 -20.78 26.31 30.52
CA ARG A 153 -21.76 25.71 31.42
C ARG A 153 -22.69 24.72 30.72
N ALA A 154 -23.07 25.01 29.50
CA ALA A 154 -23.89 24.12 28.69
C ALA A 154 -23.11 22.89 28.23
N PHE A 155 -21.84 23.07 27.78
CA PHE A 155 -20.95 21.99 27.37
C PHE A 155 -20.62 21.03 28.53
N ALA A 156 -20.51 21.54 29.76
CA ALA A 156 -20.31 20.71 30.95
C ALA A 156 -21.48 19.76 31.26
N LYS A 157 -22.68 20.01 30.71
CA LYS A 157 -23.86 19.18 30.85
C LYS A 157 -24.03 18.13 29.73
N GLY A 158 -23.21 18.21 28.67
CA GLY A 158 -23.26 17.30 27.54
C GLY A 158 -22.87 17.98 26.22
N SER A 159 -22.95 17.25 25.10
CA SER A 159 -22.70 17.81 23.78
C SER A 159 -23.76 18.86 23.42
N LEU A 160 -23.30 19.97 22.86
CA LEU A 160 -24.18 21.03 22.36
C LEU A 160 -24.60 20.73 20.94
N PRO A 161 -25.91 20.66 20.65
CA PRO A 161 -26.38 20.57 19.27
C PRO A 161 -26.07 21.91 18.56
N VAL A 162 -25.48 21.81 17.38
CA VAL A 162 -25.24 22.95 16.49
C VAL A 162 -26.02 22.71 15.20
N GLU A 163 -26.86 23.67 14.84
CA GLU A 163 -27.62 23.63 13.60
C GLU A 163 -27.08 24.66 12.63
N ALA A 164 -26.76 24.23 11.41
CA ALA A 164 -26.35 25.14 10.34
C ALA A 164 -27.55 25.41 9.43
N PHE A 165 -27.83 26.68 9.16
CA PHE A 165 -28.91 27.10 8.27
C PHE A 165 -28.31 27.67 6.97
N GLY A 166 -28.88 27.24 5.85
CA GLY A 166 -28.55 27.80 4.54
C GLY A 166 -29.11 29.22 4.38
N ALA A 167 -28.78 29.87 3.26
CA ALA A 167 -29.26 31.21 2.93
C ALA A 167 -30.80 31.26 2.78
N ASP A 168 -31.43 30.14 2.55
CA ASP A 168 -32.89 29.94 2.50
C ASP A 168 -33.54 29.65 3.87
N ASN A 169 -32.77 29.75 4.95
CA ASN A 169 -33.16 29.49 6.34
C ASN A 169 -33.69 28.05 6.59
N LYS A 170 -33.25 27.10 5.74
CA LYS A 170 -33.47 25.66 5.93
C LYS A 170 -32.22 25.01 6.50
N THR A 171 -32.42 24.00 7.33
CA THR A 171 -31.32 23.20 7.86
C THR A 171 -30.58 22.51 6.70
N VAL A 172 -29.27 22.61 6.69
CA VAL A 172 -28.39 22.00 5.68
C VAL A 172 -28.11 20.56 6.01
#